data_bf6c196f8c6c45b666092b085e4e90cb
#
_entry.id   bf6c196f8c6c45b666092b085e4e90cb
#
_cell.length_a   1.000
_cell.length_b   1.000
_cell.length_c   1.000
_cell.angle_alpha   90.00
_cell.angle_beta   90.00
_cell.angle_gamma   90.00
#
_symmetry.space_group_name_H-M   'P 1'
#
loop_
_entity.id
_entity.type
_entity.pdbx_description
1 polymer ?
#
loop_
_entity_poly.entity_id
_entity_poly.type
_entity_poly.pdbx_seq_one_letter_code
_entity_poly.pdbx_strand_id
1 'polypeptide(L)'
;MGRKERKEREIKRESYATKHSAEKRKQTLIAVGVLGVIAVIVGYAGFLFLTMTVEAPGGPENAGALGSDHSHAAILVKIFGDEFDFSAPAYQIKSPWIHFESRDGSTIHKHATGVELEYLFNSLSIGLDEQCYIFPDGKSFCTNEEYSLKYFVNGERVSDIRAYEIMEDDRILITFGGETDEQVQEYVKQLENQEIIK
;
A
#
# COMPACT_ATOMS: atom_id res chain seq x y z
N MET A 1 -5.50 60.94 61.40
CA MET A 1 -6.03 60.09 60.27
C MET A 1 -7.46 59.74 60.59
N GLY A 2 -8.45 60.39 59.86
CA GLY A 2 -9.83 60.42 60.28
C GLY A 2 -10.55 59.10 59.95
N ARG A 3 -11.52 58.69 60.73
CA ARG A 3 -12.39 57.52 60.66
C ARG A 3 -13.03 57.39 59.25
N LYS A 4 -13.24 58.45 58.52
CA LYS A 4 -13.78 58.56 57.18
C LYS A 4 -12.78 58.05 56.11
N GLU A 5 -11.54 58.44 56.18
CA GLU A 5 -10.47 57.98 55.26
C GLU A 5 -10.19 56.49 55.39
N ARG A 6 -10.32 55.95 56.58
CA ARG A 6 -10.13 54.53 56.84
C ARG A 6 -11.23 53.71 56.16
N LYS A 7 -12.52 54.09 56.24
CA LYS A 7 -13.64 53.49 55.58
C LYS A 7 -13.55 53.55 54.04
N GLU A 8 -13.11 54.69 53.50
CA GLU A 8 -12.95 54.82 52.06
C GLU A 8 -11.85 53.90 51.50
N ARG A 9 -10.76 53.73 52.22
CA ARG A 9 -9.69 52.80 51.85
C ARG A 9 -10.15 51.33 51.92
N GLU A 10 -10.96 50.99 52.88
CA GLU A 10 -11.50 49.66 53.08
C GLU A 10 -12.48 49.32 51.93
N ILE A 11 -13.41 50.17 51.59
CA ILE A 11 -14.32 50.06 50.48
C ILE A 11 -13.56 49.91 49.12
N LYS A 12 -12.53 50.71 48.95
CA LYS A 12 -11.70 50.68 47.74
C LYS A 12 -10.90 49.38 47.61
N ARG A 13 -10.43 48.82 48.73
CA ARG A 13 -9.77 47.49 48.76
C ARG A 13 -10.73 46.34 48.45
N GLU A 14 -11.90 46.34 49.03
CA GLU A 14 -12.93 45.31 48.78
C GLU A 14 -13.43 45.36 47.34
N SER A 15 -13.66 46.55 46.77
CA SER A 15 -14.06 46.68 45.36
C SER A 15 -12.97 46.24 44.40
N TYR A 16 -11.69 46.47 44.74
CA TYR A 16 -10.57 46.01 43.93
C TYR A 16 -10.42 44.47 43.99
N ALA A 17 -10.54 43.88 45.18
CA ALA A 17 -10.46 42.46 45.39
C ALA A 17 -11.60 41.68 44.66
N THR A 18 -12.83 42.20 44.71
CA THR A 18 -13.98 41.63 44.01
C THR A 18 -13.84 41.74 42.49
N LYS A 19 -13.41 42.88 41.96
CA LYS A 19 -13.15 43.03 40.53
C LYS A 19 -12.05 42.08 40.03
N HIS A 20 -10.96 41.97 40.77
CA HIS A 20 -9.82 41.13 40.39
C HIS A 20 -10.18 39.63 40.45
N SER A 21 -11.01 39.20 41.43
CA SER A 21 -11.50 37.84 41.50
C SER A 21 -12.47 37.51 40.35
N ALA A 22 -13.32 38.43 39.94
CA ALA A 22 -14.25 38.28 38.82
C ALA A 22 -13.49 38.17 37.49
N GLU A 23 -12.44 39.01 37.28
CA GLU A 23 -11.59 38.92 36.09
C GLU A 23 -10.83 37.58 36.00
N LYS A 24 -10.24 37.12 37.12
CA LYS A 24 -9.61 35.80 37.18
C LYS A 24 -10.56 34.69 36.85
N ARG A 25 -11.78 34.68 37.41
CA ARG A 25 -12.82 33.70 37.07
C ARG A 25 -13.17 33.71 35.58
N LYS A 26 -13.33 34.92 34.99
CA LYS A 26 -13.61 35.08 33.56
C LYS A 26 -12.47 34.52 32.69
N GLN A 27 -11.22 34.85 33.03
CA GLN A 27 -10.03 34.33 32.33
C GLN A 27 -9.94 32.79 32.45
N THR A 28 -10.18 32.26 33.65
CA THR A 28 -10.18 30.80 33.86
C THR A 28 -11.27 30.12 33.04
N LEU A 29 -12.48 30.68 32.99
CA LEU A 29 -13.57 30.14 32.18
C LEU A 29 -13.25 30.16 30.68
N ILE A 30 -12.62 31.26 30.20
CA ILE A 30 -12.18 31.35 28.80
C ILE A 30 -11.09 30.29 28.52
N ALA A 31 -10.09 30.18 29.41
CA ALA A 31 -9.02 29.18 29.25
C ALA A 31 -9.56 27.74 29.23
N VAL A 32 -10.47 27.41 30.16
CA VAL A 32 -11.12 26.10 30.20
C VAL A 32 -11.95 25.85 28.93
N GLY A 33 -12.66 26.87 28.45
CA GLY A 33 -13.43 26.76 27.19
C GLY A 33 -12.52 26.50 25.98
N VAL A 34 -11.44 27.25 25.86
CA VAL A 34 -10.46 27.06 24.77
C VAL A 34 -9.80 25.66 24.83
N LEU A 35 -9.36 25.25 26.01
CA LEU A 35 -8.78 23.92 26.18
C LEU A 35 -9.80 22.79 25.88
N GLY A 36 -11.06 22.99 26.25
CA GLY A 36 -12.13 22.05 25.91
C GLY A 36 -12.34 21.91 24.40
N VAL A 37 -12.34 23.03 23.66
CA VAL A 37 -12.44 23.01 22.19
C VAL A 37 -11.23 22.31 21.57
N ILE A 38 -10.02 22.61 22.03
CA ILE A 38 -8.79 21.92 21.54
C ILE A 38 -8.87 20.43 21.81
N ALA A 39 -9.30 20.02 23.00
CA ALA A 39 -9.44 18.60 23.35
C ALA A 39 -10.44 17.87 22.44
N VAL A 40 -11.57 18.52 22.10
CA VAL A 40 -12.56 17.96 21.17
C VAL A 40 -11.98 17.84 19.76
N ILE A 41 -11.27 18.87 19.27
CA ILE A 41 -10.65 18.82 17.92
C ILE A 41 -9.59 17.71 17.85
N VAL A 42 -8.69 17.64 18.84
CA VAL A 42 -7.64 16.61 18.88
C VAL A 42 -8.24 15.22 19.04
N GLY A 43 -9.24 15.06 19.91
CA GLY A 43 -9.93 13.79 20.10
C GLY A 43 -10.66 13.32 18.84
N TYR A 44 -11.34 14.25 18.14
CA TYR A 44 -12.02 13.94 16.89
C TYR A 44 -11.03 13.61 15.75
N ALA A 45 -9.95 14.38 15.63
CA ALA A 45 -8.89 14.09 14.66
C ALA A 45 -8.22 12.73 14.93
N GLY A 46 -7.95 12.42 16.21
CA GLY A 46 -7.43 11.11 16.60
C GLY A 46 -8.41 9.97 16.31
N PHE A 47 -9.70 10.18 16.57
CA PHE A 47 -10.75 9.22 16.23
C PHE A 47 -10.80 8.97 14.72
N LEU A 48 -10.80 10.03 13.90
CA LEU A 48 -10.74 9.90 12.44
C LEU A 48 -9.49 9.14 12.00
N PHE A 49 -8.32 9.49 12.51
CA PHE A 49 -7.05 8.82 12.17
C PHE A 49 -7.07 7.31 12.50
N LEU A 50 -7.69 6.91 13.60
CA LEU A 50 -7.79 5.50 14.01
C LEU A 50 -8.91 4.72 13.30
N THR A 51 -9.92 5.40 12.77
CA THR A 51 -11.10 4.76 12.15
C THR A 51 -11.17 4.88 10.64
N MET A 52 -10.43 5.81 10.04
CA MET A 52 -10.31 5.88 8.61
C MET A 52 -9.34 4.78 8.14
N THR A 53 -9.86 3.78 7.45
CA THR A 53 -9.07 3.00 6.50
C THR A 53 -8.70 3.96 5.38
N VAL A 54 -7.49 4.48 5.40
CA VAL A 54 -7.01 5.36 4.34
C VAL A 54 -6.67 4.44 3.17
N GLU A 55 -7.60 4.31 2.23
CA GLU A 55 -7.22 3.91 0.88
C GLU A 55 -6.19 4.96 0.42
N ALA A 56 -4.96 4.53 0.20
CA ALA A 56 -3.92 5.45 -0.26
C ALA A 56 -4.35 5.98 -1.65
N PRO A 57 -4.42 7.31 -1.85
CA PRO A 57 -4.86 7.86 -3.12
C PRO A 57 -4.04 7.30 -4.27
N GLY A 58 -4.69 6.66 -5.26
CA GLY A 58 -4.05 6.08 -6.44
C GLY A 58 -3.57 4.63 -6.28
N GLY A 59 -3.88 3.95 -5.18
CA GLY A 59 -3.72 2.50 -5.03
C GLY A 59 -4.73 1.70 -5.83
N PRO A 60 -4.49 0.38 -6.01
CA PRO A 60 -5.48 -0.50 -6.59
C PRO A 60 -6.73 -0.58 -5.70
N GLU A 61 -7.86 -0.89 -6.30
CA GLU A 61 -9.11 -1.16 -5.58
C GLU A 61 -8.88 -2.30 -4.57
N ASN A 62 -9.35 -2.16 -3.35
CA ASN A 62 -9.17 -3.09 -2.23
C ASN A 62 -7.76 -3.16 -1.62
N ALA A 63 -6.78 -2.39 -2.10
CA ALA A 63 -5.47 -2.36 -1.45
C ALA A 63 -5.54 -1.73 -0.04
N GLY A 64 -4.84 -2.35 0.89
CA GLY A 64 -4.58 -1.78 2.21
C GLY A 64 -3.70 -0.53 2.14
N ALA A 65 -3.45 0.09 3.27
CA ALA A 65 -2.53 1.22 3.35
C ALA A 65 -1.12 0.79 2.87
N LEU A 66 -0.41 1.68 2.18
CA LEU A 66 0.97 1.43 1.79
C LEU A 66 1.82 1.15 3.05
N GLY A 67 2.58 0.06 3.03
CA GLY A 67 3.32 -0.46 4.19
C GLY A 67 2.50 -1.40 5.10
N SER A 68 1.26 -1.77 4.73
CA SER A 68 0.45 -2.76 5.47
C SER A 68 0.91 -4.19 5.24
N ASP A 69 1.75 -4.43 4.22
CA ASP A 69 2.41 -5.69 3.94
C ASP A 69 3.81 -5.44 3.38
N HIS A 70 4.67 -6.45 3.40
CA HIS A 70 5.97 -6.46 2.75
C HIS A 70 6.31 -7.91 2.41
N SER A 71 5.90 -8.32 1.22
CA SER A 71 6.05 -9.70 0.74
C SER A 71 6.86 -9.74 -0.55
N HIS A 72 7.62 -10.82 -0.71
CA HIS A 72 8.49 -11.06 -1.85
C HIS A 72 8.10 -12.38 -2.53
N ALA A 73 8.05 -12.39 -3.85
CA ALA A 73 7.77 -13.59 -4.62
C ALA A 73 8.72 -13.70 -5.82
N ALA A 74 9.18 -14.92 -6.11
CA ALA A 74 9.91 -15.17 -7.35
C ALA A 74 8.94 -15.24 -8.53
N ILE A 75 9.36 -14.70 -9.68
CA ILE A 75 8.62 -14.84 -10.93
C ILE A 75 9.54 -15.31 -12.06
N LEU A 76 9.01 -16.17 -12.91
CA LEU A 76 9.64 -16.61 -14.16
C LEU A 76 8.60 -16.52 -15.29
N VAL A 77 8.90 -15.76 -16.33
CA VAL A 77 8.05 -15.67 -17.52
C VAL A 77 8.81 -16.24 -18.71
N LYS A 78 8.25 -17.26 -19.37
CA LYS A 78 8.82 -17.92 -20.53
C LYS A 78 7.90 -17.76 -21.74
N ILE A 79 8.40 -17.22 -22.84
CA ILE A 79 7.66 -17.10 -24.10
C ILE A 79 8.42 -17.89 -25.17
N PHE A 80 7.85 -18.99 -25.62
CA PHE A 80 8.50 -19.97 -26.50
C PHE A 80 9.86 -20.49 -25.95
N GLY A 81 9.96 -20.63 -24.64
CA GLY A 81 11.16 -21.08 -23.95
C GLY A 81 12.17 -19.96 -23.61
N ASP A 82 12.04 -18.78 -24.23
CA ASP A 82 12.88 -17.63 -23.90
C ASP A 82 12.39 -16.94 -22.63
N GLU A 83 13.30 -16.62 -21.74
CA GLU A 83 13.00 -15.93 -20.49
C GLU A 83 12.81 -14.43 -20.75
N PHE A 84 11.72 -13.87 -20.19
CA PHE A 84 11.50 -12.44 -20.23
C PHE A 84 12.12 -11.77 -19.00
N ASP A 85 12.96 -10.78 -19.23
CA ASP A 85 13.73 -10.08 -18.20
C ASP A 85 13.08 -8.74 -17.83
N PHE A 86 12.61 -8.62 -16.57
CA PHE A 86 12.08 -7.39 -16.01
C PHE A 86 13.16 -6.47 -15.39
N SER A 87 14.45 -6.81 -15.47
CA SER A 87 15.53 -5.98 -14.93
C SER A 87 15.73 -4.66 -15.66
N ALA A 88 15.19 -4.54 -16.87
CA ALA A 88 15.29 -3.33 -17.66
C ALA A 88 14.63 -2.12 -16.96
N PRO A 89 15.22 -0.90 -17.05
CA PRO A 89 14.69 0.29 -16.37
C PRO A 89 13.23 0.60 -16.67
N ALA A 90 12.73 0.16 -17.83
CA ALA A 90 11.34 0.32 -18.23
C ALA A 90 10.34 -0.41 -17.32
N TYR A 91 10.78 -1.45 -16.58
CA TYR A 91 9.94 -2.27 -15.72
C TYR A 91 10.18 -2.05 -14.23
N GLN A 92 11.17 -1.21 -13.87
CA GLN A 92 11.57 -1.00 -12.48
C GLN A 92 10.74 0.10 -11.79
N ILE A 93 10.32 -0.14 -10.56
CA ILE A 93 9.64 0.81 -9.64
C ILE A 93 8.46 1.53 -10.30
N LYS A 94 7.56 0.77 -10.96
CA LYS A 94 6.40 1.34 -11.68
C LYS A 94 5.25 1.72 -10.76
N SER A 95 5.17 1.11 -9.58
CA SER A 95 4.15 1.37 -8.58
C SER A 95 4.77 1.27 -7.19
N PRO A 96 4.34 2.09 -6.21
CA PRO A 96 4.78 1.92 -4.83
C PRO A 96 4.12 0.73 -4.11
N TRP A 97 3.03 0.16 -4.65
CA TRP A 97 2.32 -0.97 -4.01
C TRP A 97 2.90 -2.33 -4.36
N ILE A 98 3.36 -2.50 -5.60
CA ILE A 98 3.96 -3.73 -6.12
C ILE A 98 4.86 -3.41 -7.30
N HIS A 99 6.07 -3.92 -7.32
CA HIS A 99 7.05 -3.60 -8.36
C HIS A 99 8.24 -4.56 -8.38
N PHE A 100 9.08 -4.39 -9.41
CA PHE A 100 10.46 -4.86 -9.46
C PHE A 100 11.39 -3.72 -9.08
N GLU A 101 12.49 -4.02 -8.37
CA GLU A 101 13.48 -3.01 -7.96
C GLU A 101 14.92 -3.52 -8.04
N SER A 102 15.89 -2.66 -7.73
CA SER A 102 17.32 -3.00 -7.62
C SER A 102 17.93 -3.60 -8.89
N ARG A 103 17.30 -3.41 -10.06
CA ARG A 103 17.64 -4.06 -11.34
C ARG A 103 17.48 -5.58 -11.27
N ASP A 104 16.76 -6.08 -10.33
CA ASP A 104 16.30 -7.46 -10.32
C ASP A 104 14.97 -7.55 -11.09
N GLY A 105 14.88 -8.47 -12.03
CA GLY A 105 13.70 -8.76 -12.83
C GLY A 105 13.03 -10.07 -12.44
N SER A 106 13.46 -10.67 -11.35
CA SER A 106 13.07 -12.01 -10.94
C SER A 106 12.32 -12.07 -9.60
N THR A 107 12.38 -10.98 -8.81
CA THR A 107 11.67 -10.86 -7.54
C THR A 107 10.65 -9.73 -7.59
N ILE A 108 9.42 -10.05 -7.26
CA ILE A 108 8.32 -9.09 -7.07
C ILE A 108 8.35 -8.63 -5.61
N HIS A 109 8.27 -7.31 -5.39
CA HIS A 109 8.12 -6.68 -4.08
C HIS A 109 6.70 -6.12 -3.95
N LYS A 110 5.96 -6.54 -2.92
CA LYS A 110 4.61 -6.05 -2.60
C LYS A 110 4.62 -5.33 -1.26
N HIS A 111 4.04 -4.12 -1.20
CA HIS A 111 4.09 -3.24 -0.03
C HIS A 111 2.73 -2.94 0.60
N ALA A 112 1.67 -3.63 0.17
CA ALA A 112 0.35 -3.50 0.78
C ALA A 112 -0.46 -4.79 0.62
N THR A 113 -1.36 -5.06 1.56
CA THR A 113 -2.36 -6.14 1.46
C THR A 113 -3.37 -5.84 0.35
N GLY A 114 -3.99 -6.88 -0.23
CA GLY A 114 -5.02 -6.74 -1.25
C GLY A 114 -4.51 -6.26 -2.61
N VAL A 115 -3.19 -6.32 -2.86
CA VAL A 115 -2.60 -5.96 -4.17
C VAL A 115 -2.43 -7.22 -5.01
N GLU A 116 -3.17 -7.27 -6.11
CA GLU A 116 -3.21 -8.41 -7.02
C GLU A 116 -2.18 -8.30 -8.14
N LEU A 117 -1.80 -9.43 -8.74
CA LEU A 117 -0.84 -9.48 -9.87
C LEU A 117 -1.34 -8.72 -11.09
N GLU A 118 -2.66 -8.61 -11.32
CA GLU A 118 -3.20 -7.77 -12.39
C GLU A 118 -2.71 -6.33 -12.29
N TYR A 119 -2.66 -5.79 -11.08
CA TYR A 119 -2.16 -4.42 -10.87
C TYR A 119 -0.66 -4.29 -11.21
N LEU A 120 0.16 -5.30 -10.86
CA LEU A 120 1.56 -5.33 -11.26
C LEU A 120 1.69 -5.25 -12.79
N PHE A 121 1.05 -6.18 -13.52
CA PHE A 121 1.17 -6.25 -14.96
C PHE A 121 0.61 -5.00 -15.66
N ASN A 122 -0.51 -4.47 -15.19
CA ASN A 122 -1.08 -3.20 -15.67
C ASN A 122 -0.10 -2.02 -15.46
N SER A 123 0.60 -1.97 -14.33
CA SER A 123 1.62 -0.93 -14.06
C SER A 123 2.81 -1.00 -15.02
N LEU A 124 3.09 -2.20 -15.54
CA LEU A 124 4.12 -2.46 -16.55
C LEU A 124 3.62 -2.25 -17.99
N SER A 125 2.34 -1.89 -18.15
CA SER A 125 1.65 -1.85 -19.46
C SER A 125 1.62 -3.20 -20.18
N ILE A 126 1.61 -4.28 -19.41
CA ILE A 126 1.46 -5.66 -19.90
C ILE A 126 0.00 -6.07 -19.70
N GLY A 127 -0.67 -6.43 -20.79
CA GLY A 127 -2.01 -7.02 -20.74
C GLY A 127 -1.93 -8.51 -20.43
N LEU A 128 -2.77 -8.95 -19.52
CA LEU A 128 -2.84 -10.34 -19.11
C LEU A 128 -4.30 -10.77 -18.96
N ASP A 129 -4.67 -11.88 -19.55
CA ASP A 129 -5.96 -12.55 -19.34
C ASP A 129 -5.80 -14.07 -19.38
N GLU A 130 -6.88 -14.83 -19.31
CA GLU A 130 -6.85 -16.30 -19.31
C GLU A 130 -6.23 -16.90 -20.58
N GLN A 131 -6.21 -16.16 -21.67
CA GLN A 131 -5.83 -16.63 -22.99
C GLN A 131 -4.63 -15.91 -23.59
N CYS A 132 -4.38 -14.66 -23.19
CA CYS A 132 -3.41 -13.79 -23.85
C CYS A 132 -2.42 -13.15 -22.86
N TYR A 133 -1.17 -13.07 -23.32
CA TYR A 133 -0.12 -12.22 -22.76
C TYR A 133 0.21 -11.13 -23.80
N ILE A 134 0.02 -9.85 -23.45
CA ILE A 134 0.13 -8.73 -24.39
C ILE A 134 1.24 -7.80 -23.91
N PHE A 135 2.28 -7.62 -24.71
CA PHE A 135 3.39 -6.74 -24.44
C PHE A 135 3.03 -5.25 -24.65
N PRO A 136 3.81 -4.31 -24.04
CA PRO A 136 3.58 -2.86 -24.19
C PRO A 136 3.64 -2.36 -25.63
N ASP A 137 4.33 -3.05 -26.52
CA ASP A 137 4.41 -2.74 -27.96
C ASP A 137 3.19 -3.24 -28.77
N GLY A 138 2.23 -3.89 -28.10
CA GLY A 138 1.03 -4.46 -28.70
C GLY A 138 1.20 -5.89 -29.23
N LYS A 139 2.39 -6.48 -29.15
CA LYS A 139 2.62 -7.87 -29.53
C LYS A 139 1.89 -8.78 -28.55
N SER A 140 1.02 -9.66 -29.06
CA SER A 140 0.20 -10.55 -28.25
C SER A 140 0.51 -12.02 -28.51
N PHE A 141 0.48 -12.80 -27.43
CA PHE A 141 0.67 -14.24 -27.42
C PHE A 141 -0.59 -14.86 -26.80
N CYS A 142 -1.48 -15.34 -27.69
CA CYS A 142 -2.78 -15.87 -27.28
C CYS A 142 -2.86 -17.36 -27.57
N THR A 143 -3.47 -18.09 -26.62
CA THR A 143 -3.74 -19.51 -26.75
C THR A 143 -4.48 -19.82 -28.06
N ASN A 144 -4.03 -20.86 -28.75
CA ASN A 144 -4.60 -21.37 -29.99
C ASN A 144 -4.47 -22.91 -30.04
N GLU A 145 -4.64 -23.52 -31.22
CA GLU A 145 -4.57 -24.97 -31.39
C GLU A 145 -3.17 -25.57 -31.16
N GLU A 146 -2.11 -24.75 -31.32
CA GLU A 146 -0.72 -25.20 -31.28
C GLU A 146 0.02 -24.74 -30.01
N TYR A 147 -0.33 -23.54 -29.47
CA TYR A 147 0.34 -22.90 -28.34
C TYR A 147 -0.66 -22.51 -27.28
N SER A 148 -0.25 -22.55 -26.02
CA SER A 148 -1.11 -22.19 -24.90
C SER A 148 -0.38 -21.36 -23.85
N LEU A 149 -1.10 -20.37 -23.29
CA LEU A 149 -0.70 -19.64 -22.10
C LEU A 149 -1.03 -20.48 -20.87
N LYS A 150 -0.08 -20.62 -19.97
CA LYS A 150 -0.18 -21.44 -18.76
C LYS A 150 0.34 -20.66 -17.56
N TYR A 151 -0.33 -20.82 -16.44
CA TYR A 151 0.00 -20.18 -15.17
C TYR A 151 0.22 -21.22 -14.09
N PHE A 152 1.22 -20.99 -13.25
CA PHE A 152 1.51 -21.82 -12.09
C PHE A 152 1.84 -20.95 -10.89
N VAL A 153 1.35 -21.34 -9.72
CA VAL A 153 1.67 -20.76 -8.42
C VAL A 153 2.19 -21.91 -7.55
N ASN A 154 3.40 -21.76 -7.05
CA ASN A 154 4.06 -22.78 -6.22
C ASN A 154 4.07 -24.19 -6.86
N GLY A 155 4.25 -24.25 -8.18
CA GLY A 155 4.24 -25.48 -8.97
C GLY A 155 2.85 -26.03 -9.31
N GLU A 156 1.78 -25.46 -8.78
CA GLU A 156 0.40 -25.85 -9.10
C GLU A 156 -0.17 -25.01 -10.25
N ARG A 157 -0.78 -25.69 -11.24
CA ARG A 157 -1.39 -25.01 -12.37
C ARG A 157 -2.69 -24.30 -11.96
N VAL A 158 -2.82 -23.03 -12.34
CA VAL A 158 -4.03 -22.22 -12.14
C VAL A 158 -4.59 -21.74 -13.47
N SER A 159 -5.89 -21.46 -13.53
CA SER A 159 -6.54 -21.01 -14.76
C SER A 159 -6.36 -19.52 -15.03
N ASP A 160 -6.26 -18.72 -13.97
CA ASP A 160 -6.10 -17.28 -14.01
C ASP A 160 -5.23 -16.86 -12.82
N ILE A 161 -4.36 -15.88 -13.06
CA ILE A 161 -3.42 -15.38 -12.05
C ILE A 161 -3.70 -13.93 -11.69
N ARG A 162 -4.61 -13.26 -12.41
CA ARG A 162 -4.83 -11.81 -12.28
C ARG A 162 -5.24 -11.42 -10.86
N ALA A 163 -6.22 -12.11 -10.30
CA ALA A 163 -6.73 -11.86 -8.94
C ALA A 163 -5.86 -12.51 -7.84
N TYR A 164 -4.68 -13.02 -8.17
CA TYR A 164 -3.80 -13.62 -7.19
C TYR A 164 -3.02 -12.53 -6.43
N GLU A 165 -3.17 -12.50 -5.12
CA GLU A 165 -2.33 -11.73 -4.21
C GLU A 165 -1.14 -12.58 -3.77
N ILE A 166 0.08 -12.14 -4.11
CA ILE A 166 1.30 -12.88 -3.72
C ILE A 166 1.51 -12.86 -2.21
N MET A 167 1.99 -13.99 -1.71
CA MET A 167 2.45 -14.17 -0.33
C MET A 167 3.97 -14.25 -0.30
N GLU A 168 4.54 -14.14 0.90
CA GLU A 168 5.98 -14.27 1.10
C GLU A 168 6.49 -15.62 0.61
N ASP A 169 7.57 -15.59 -0.15
CA ASP A 169 8.25 -16.75 -0.76
C ASP A 169 7.45 -17.51 -1.85
N ASP A 170 6.35 -16.93 -2.35
CA ASP A 170 5.63 -17.49 -3.49
C ASP A 170 6.49 -17.57 -4.75
N ARG A 171 6.10 -18.49 -5.65
CA ARG A 171 6.80 -18.79 -6.90
C ARG A 171 5.81 -18.81 -8.05
N ILE A 172 5.94 -17.84 -8.95
CA ILE A 172 5.02 -17.57 -10.04
C ILE A 172 5.67 -17.94 -11.37
N LEU A 173 5.10 -18.91 -12.10
CA LEU A 173 5.51 -19.22 -13.46
C LEU A 173 4.40 -18.82 -14.43
N ILE A 174 4.78 -18.05 -15.45
CA ILE A 174 3.95 -17.78 -16.63
C ILE A 174 4.68 -18.34 -17.83
N THR A 175 4.06 -19.21 -18.60
CA THR A 175 4.69 -19.72 -19.82
C THR A 175 3.71 -19.73 -20.98
N PHE A 176 4.19 -19.36 -22.17
CA PHE A 176 3.46 -19.44 -23.42
C PHE A 176 4.26 -20.18 -24.48
N GLY A 177 3.69 -21.26 -25.00
CA GLY A 177 4.29 -22.07 -26.04
C GLY A 177 3.63 -23.44 -26.16
N GLY A 178 4.30 -24.32 -26.91
CA GLY A 178 3.93 -25.73 -27.09
C GLY A 178 4.70 -26.66 -26.15
N GLU A 179 5.06 -26.20 -24.95
CA GLU A 179 5.88 -26.96 -24.01
C GLU A 179 5.19 -28.26 -23.59
N THR A 180 5.98 -29.34 -23.53
CA THR A 180 5.57 -30.61 -22.90
C THR A 180 5.51 -30.46 -21.38
N ASP A 181 4.85 -31.40 -20.72
CA ASP A 181 4.78 -31.41 -19.24
C ASP A 181 6.19 -31.51 -18.62
N GLU A 182 7.11 -32.25 -19.24
CA GLU A 182 8.50 -32.35 -18.76
C GLU A 182 9.23 -30.99 -18.85
N GLN A 183 9.04 -30.24 -19.93
CA GLN A 183 9.64 -28.90 -20.09
C GLN A 183 9.05 -27.91 -19.07
N VAL A 184 7.74 -27.97 -18.82
CA VAL A 184 7.11 -27.16 -17.78
C VAL A 184 7.68 -27.49 -16.40
N GLN A 185 7.89 -28.78 -16.08
CA GLN A 185 8.51 -29.19 -14.81
C GLN A 185 9.96 -28.70 -14.68
N GLU A 186 10.70 -28.60 -15.79
CA GLU A 186 12.03 -27.98 -15.79
C GLU A 186 11.97 -26.47 -15.41
N TYR A 187 10.97 -25.73 -15.94
CA TYR A 187 10.75 -24.33 -15.60
C TYR A 187 10.33 -24.16 -14.11
N VAL A 188 9.46 -25.02 -13.62
CA VAL A 188 9.09 -25.04 -12.19
C VAL A 188 10.32 -25.26 -11.33
N LYS A 189 11.17 -26.23 -11.68
CA LYS A 189 12.40 -26.49 -10.95
C LYS A 189 13.43 -25.35 -11.06
N GLN A 190 13.50 -24.69 -12.22
CA GLN A 190 14.32 -23.46 -12.37
C GLN A 190 13.86 -22.40 -11.37
N LEU A 191 12.55 -22.14 -11.32
CA LEU A 191 11.91 -21.18 -10.44
C LEU A 191 12.08 -21.54 -8.95
N GLU A 192 12.00 -22.82 -8.58
CA GLU A 192 12.24 -23.31 -7.21
C GLU A 192 13.66 -22.99 -6.71
N ASN A 193 14.65 -23.01 -7.60
CA ASN A 193 16.04 -22.71 -7.28
C ASN A 193 16.42 -21.23 -7.44
N GLN A 194 15.46 -20.39 -7.89
CA GLN A 194 15.68 -18.96 -8.04
C GLN A 194 15.75 -18.29 -6.68
N GLU A 195 16.76 -17.47 -6.45
CA GLU A 195 16.88 -16.67 -5.23
C GLU A 195 15.81 -15.58 -5.21
N ILE A 196 15.19 -15.38 -4.05
CA ILE A 196 14.28 -14.25 -3.79
C ILE A 196 15.09 -13.18 -3.07
N ILE A 197 15.28 -12.04 -3.70
CA ILE A 197 16.03 -10.91 -3.16
C ILE A 197 15.09 -10.12 -2.23
N LYS A 198 15.50 -10.00 -0.93
CA LYS A 198 14.70 -9.36 0.14
C LYS A 198 15.34 -8.06 0.60
#